data_b9572e058a161685786912f0a97d5664
#
_entry.id   b9572e058a161685786912f0a97d5664
#
_cell.length_a   1.000
_cell.length_b   1.000
_cell.length_c   1.000
_cell.angle_alpha   90.00
_cell.angle_beta   90.00
_cell.angle_gamma   90.00
#
_symmetry.space_group_name_H-M   'P 1'
#
loop_
_entity.id
_entity.type
_entity.pdbx_description
1 polymer ?
#
loop_
_entity_poly.entity_id
_entity_poly.type
_entity_poly.pdbx_seq_one_letter_code
_entity_poly.pdbx_strand_id
1 'polypeptide(L)'
;PRHGLSCAIRHRCYRGSRAQTLVVVAAYWLHRVLGTWRGIAITTPTEFDREKLLEFNKIHPTFDENRLVVKPNPVTVPSGPVTPWEERKRQFVFAGRLEELKGLRTVIEAWRILGKDAPLLLVAGDGPLADWAKAQNLPKVQFVGQLPRNALHRLMAESRAVVAASLCYESFALVPAEAHALGTPVLASGIGNVGASVRPGFDGLCFAPGDPAALAGAVRAMSAMQFDCTAIANATRRRFSAEENYKTLLKLYGRR
;
A
#
# COMPACT_ATOMS: atom_id res chain seq x y z
N PRO A 1 3.32 14.95 -11.60
CA PRO A 1 2.80 16.31 -11.87
C PRO A 1 3.44 16.85 -13.16
N ARG A 2 2.85 16.47 -14.31
CA ARG A 2 3.25 17.02 -15.63
C ARG A 2 2.76 18.46 -15.83
N HIS A 3 2.02 19.00 -14.85
CA HIS A 3 1.36 20.29 -14.91
C HIS A 3 1.95 21.19 -13.84
N GLY A 4 2.40 22.38 -14.22
CA GLY A 4 3.02 23.35 -13.33
C GLY A 4 2.11 23.80 -12.17
N LEU A 5 2.63 24.65 -11.28
CA LEU A 5 1.93 25.14 -10.08
C LEU A 5 0.56 25.80 -10.37
N SER A 6 0.35 26.34 -11.58
CA SER A 6 -0.93 26.86 -12.05
C SER A 6 -2.05 25.82 -12.09
N CYS A 7 -1.71 24.56 -12.38
CA CYS A 7 -2.66 23.45 -12.36
C CYS A 7 -3.24 23.24 -10.96
N ALA A 8 -2.42 23.28 -9.92
CA ALA A 8 -2.86 23.13 -8.55
C ALA A 8 -3.92 24.19 -8.16
N ILE A 9 -3.71 25.45 -8.57
CA ILE A 9 -4.65 26.54 -8.30
C ILE A 9 -5.97 26.33 -9.07
N ARG A 10 -5.89 25.92 -10.35
CA ARG A 10 -7.06 25.66 -11.19
C ARG A 10 -7.94 24.56 -10.57
N HIS A 11 -7.32 23.48 -10.12
CA HIS A 11 -7.99 22.31 -9.56
C HIS A 11 -8.27 22.41 -8.05
N ARG A 12 -7.93 23.55 -7.41
CA ARG A 12 -8.16 23.75 -5.96
C ARG A 12 -7.59 22.62 -5.10
N CYS A 13 -6.35 22.18 -5.42
CA CYS A 13 -5.77 20.94 -4.86
C CYS A 13 -5.60 20.96 -3.34
N TYR A 14 -5.60 22.14 -2.70
CA TYR A 14 -5.52 22.23 -1.26
C TYR A 14 -6.88 22.65 -0.65
N ARG A 15 -7.51 21.73 0.08
CA ARG A 15 -8.79 21.92 0.80
C ARG A 15 -9.94 22.48 -0.05
N GLY A 16 -9.93 22.20 -1.36
CA GLY A 16 -10.95 22.69 -2.29
C GLY A 16 -11.00 24.21 -2.49
N SER A 17 -10.03 24.97 -1.95
CA SER A 17 -9.97 26.43 -1.96
C SER A 17 -8.86 26.95 -2.87
N ARG A 18 -9.19 27.87 -3.79
CA ARG A 18 -8.19 28.54 -4.63
C ARG A 18 -7.25 29.41 -3.82
N ALA A 19 -7.77 30.18 -2.85
CA ALA A 19 -6.96 31.08 -2.03
C ALA A 19 -5.94 30.30 -1.18
N GLN A 20 -6.38 29.23 -0.50
CA GLN A 20 -5.48 28.38 0.28
C GLN A 20 -4.47 27.64 -0.60
N THR A 21 -4.87 27.20 -1.79
CA THR A 21 -3.94 26.59 -2.76
C THR A 21 -2.90 27.60 -3.22
N LEU A 22 -3.28 28.87 -3.47
CA LEU A 22 -2.35 29.93 -3.86
C LEU A 22 -1.29 30.17 -2.77
N VAL A 23 -1.67 30.21 -1.50
CA VAL A 23 -0.71 30.35 -0.38
C VAL A 23 0.30 29.21 -0.36
N VAL A 24 -0.16 27.97 -0.51
CA VAL A 24 0.72 26.79 -0.55
C VAL A 24 1.67 26.84 -1.76
N VAL A 25 1.15 27.22 -2.93
CA VAL A 25 1.94 27.36 -4.16
C VAL A 25 2.97 28.46 -4.01
N ALA A 26 2.61 29.61 -3.44
CA ALA A 26 3.53 30.72 -3.20
C ALA A 26 4.64 30.34 -2.22
N ALA A 27 4.31 29.66 -1.11
CA ALA A 27 5.29 29.16 -0.16
C ALA A 27 6.26 28.17 -0.82
N TYR A 28 5.74 27.20 -1.59
CA TYR A 28 6.57 26.25 -2.33
C TYR A 28 7.51 26.96 -3.33
N TRP A 29 6.99 27.93 -4.08
CA TRP A 29 7.77 28.71 -5.04
C TRP A 29 8.89 29.50 -4.33
N LEU A 30 8.57 30.13 -3.20
CA LEU A 30 9.54 30.88 -2.39
C LEU A 30 10.68 29.96 -1.90
N HIS A 31 10.34 28.83 -1.31
CA HIS A 31 11.34 27.83 -0.86
C HIS A 31 12.22 27.33 -2.01
N ARG A 32 11.65 27.17 -3.20
CA ARG A 32 12.39 26.79 -4.40
C ARG A 32 13.38 27.88 -4.82
N VAL A 33 12.93 29.13 -4.87
CA VAL A 33 13.79 30.29 -5.23
C VAL A 33 14.92 30.46 -4.22
N LEU A 34 14.62 30.36 -2.94
CA LEU A 34 15.61 30.42 -1.84
C LEU A 34 16.56 29.21 -1.80
N GLY A 35 16.32 28.19 -2.61
CA GLY A 35 17.16 26.98 -2.62
C GLY A 35 17.10 26.16 -1.34
N THR A 36 16.07 26.32 -0.53
CA THR A 36 15.92 25.64 0.79
C THR A 36 16.12 24.13 0.71
N TRP A 37 15.69 23.50 -0.37
CA TRP A 37 15.72 22.06 -0.57
C TRP A 37 17.07 21.50 -1.01
N ARG A 38 18.03 22.37 -1.45
CA ARG A 38 19.32 21.93 -2.00
C ARG A 38 20.28 21.40 -0.93
N GLY A 39 20.20 21.93 0.27
CA GLY A 39 21.10 21.59 1.37
C GLY A 39 20.64 20.45 2.28
N ILE A 40 19.43 19.93 2.11
CA ILE A 40 18.84 18.92 2.96
C ILE A 40 18.89 17.52 2.34
N ALA A 41 18.95 16.50 3.19
CA ALA A 41 18.71 15.13 2.77
C ALA A 41 17.20 14.87 2.70
N ILE A 42 16.74 14.32 1.59
CA ILE A 42 15.34 13.94 1.37
C ILE A 42 15.25 12.41 1.45
N THR A 43 14.28 11.90 2.18
CA THR A 43 14.04 10.47 2.25
C THR A 43 12.71 10.10 1.61
N THR A 44 12.70 9.00 0.88
CA THR A 44 11.49 8.37 0.37
C THR A 44 11.33 6.97 0.96
N PRO A 45 10.12 6.52 1.22
CA PRO A 45 9.90 5.18 1.78
C PRO A 45 10.13 4.06 0.75
N THR A 46 10.11 4.36 -0.55
CA THR A 46 10.22 3.36 -1.63
C THR A 46 11.04 3.88 -2.82
N GLU A 47 11.52 2.95 -3.65
CA GLU A 47 12.15 3.29 -4.94
C GLU A 47 11.15 3.95 -5.89
N PHE A 48 9.89 3.51 -5.91
CA PHE A 48 8.86 4.13 -6.73
C PHE A 48 8.71 5.63 -6.42
N ASP A 49 8.65 6.00 -5.14
CA ASP A 49 8.56 7.41 -4.74
C ASP A 49 9.83 8.17 -5.10
N ARG A 50 11.00 7.52 -4.98
CA ARG A 50 12.28 8.08 -5.40
C ARG A 50 12.29 8.40 -6.89
N GLU A 51 11.88 7.45 -7.72
CA GLU A 51 11.78 7.64 -9.18
C GLU A 51 10.83 8.79 -9.54
N LYS A 52 9.67 8.87 -8.88
CA LYS A 52 8.71 9.97 -9.10
C LYS A 52 9.27 11.33 -8.69
N LEU A 53 10.05 11.40 -7.62
CA LEU A 53 10.73 12.64 -7.24
C LEU A 53 11.85 13.01 -8.21
N LEU A 54 12.60 12.04 -8.73
CA LEU A 54 13.61 12.29 -9.77
C LEU A 54 12.98 12.76 -11.07
N GLU A 55 11.89 12.13 -11.53
CA GLU A 55 11.11 12.60 -12.69
C GLU A 55 10.66 14.07 -12.50
N PHE A 56 10.17 14.41 -11.30
CA PHE A 56 9.79 15.79 -10.97
C PHE A 56 10.99 16.73 -11.00
N ASN A 57 12.12 16.32 -10.40
CA ASN A 57 13.32 17.14 -10.30
C ASN A 57 13.97 17.43 -11.66
N LYS A 58 13.89 16.52 -12.63
CA LYS A 58 14.31 16.74 -14.02
C LYS A 58 13.56 17.89 -14.69
N ILE A 59 12.25 18.03 -14.40
CA ILE A 59 11.41 19.09 -14.98
C ILE A 59 11.54 20.39 -14.17
N HIS A 60 11.69 20.25 -12.87
CA HIS A 60 11.73 21.35 -11.90
C HIS A 60 12.89 21.17 -10.93
N PRO A 61 14.14 21.50 -11.30
CA PRO A 61 15.30 21.34 -10.42
C PRO A 61 15.07 22.04 -9.08
N THR A 62 14.95 21.26 -8.03
CA THR A 62 14.52 21.72 -6.70
C THR A 62 15.49 21.28 -5.60
N PHE A 63 16.04 20.07 -5.70
CA PHE A 63 16.92 19.45 -4.71
C PHE A 63 18.12 18.76 -5.34
N ASP A 64 19.12 18.43 -4.52
CA ASP A 64 20.28 17.63 -4.92
C ASP A 64 19.90 16.13 -4.93
N GLU A 65 19.96 15.51 -6.12
CA GLU A 65 19.59 14.09 -6.32
C GLU A 65 20.49 13.14 -5.54
N ASN A 66 21.76 13.53 -5.27
CA ASN A 66 22.68 12.73 -4.46
C ASN A 66 22.29 12.67 -2.98
N ARG A 67 21.39 13.56 -2.55
CA ARG A 67 20.82 13.62 -1.20
C ARG A 67 19.45 12.98 -1.08
N LEU A 68 18.95 12.35 -2.16
CA LEU A 68 17.69 11.61 -2.16
C LEU A 68 17.95 10.14 -1.82
N VAL A 69 17.50 9.71 -0.65
CA VAL A 69 17.79 8.38 -0.09
C VAL A 69 16.50 7.60 0.13
N VAL A 70 16.46 6.35 -0.32
CA VAL A 70 15.36 5.45 0.02
C VAL A 70 15.57 4.93 1.45
N LYS A 71 14.60 5.21 2.29
CA LYS A 71 14.53 4.78 3.68
C LYS A 71 13.15 4.20 3.96
N PRO A 72 12.97 2.88 3.79
CA PRO A 72 11.70 2.24 4.07
C PRO A 72 11.23 2.44 5.50
N ASN A 73 9.91 2.47 5.70
CA ASN A 73 9.36 2.42 7.04
C ASN A 73 9.59 1.05 7.65
N PRO A 74 9.90 0.96 8.96
CA PRO A 74 10.00 -0.33 9.63
C PRO A 74 8.63 -0.99 9.72
N VAL A 75 8.60 -2.29 9.58
CA VAL A 75 7.38 -3.10 9.74
C VAL A 75 7.54 -3.97 10.97
N THR A 76 6.69 -3.74 11.96
CA THR A 76 6.69 -4.48 13.22
C THR A 76 5.52 -5.45 13.23
N VAL A 77 5.83 -6.74 13.21
CA VAL A 77 4.87 -7.83 13.38
C VAL A 77 5.30 -8.71 14.54
N PRO A 78 4.40 -9.52 15.14
CA PRO A 78 4.78 -10.45 16.19
C PRO A 78 5.93 -11.36 15.77
N SER A 79 6.89 -11.54 16.65
CA SER A 79 7.94 -12.54 16.50
C SER A 79 7.32 -13.92 16.73
N GLY A 80 7.63 -14.89 15.87
CA GLY A 80 7.12 -16.24 16.02
C GLY A 80 7.22 -17.04 14.72
N PRO A 81 6.86 -18.33 14.79
CA PRO A 81 6.83 -19.19 13.61
C PRO A 81 5.83 -18.65 12.60
N VAL A 82 6.16 -18.84 11.34
CA VAL A 82 5.28 -18.50 10.23
C VAL A 82 4.31 -19.65 10.01
N THR A 83 3.02 -19.36 9.92
CA THR A 83 2.00 -20.38 9.61
C THR A 83 2.26 -20.95 8.22
N PRO A 84 2.48 -22.27 8.06
CA PRO A 84 2.66 -22.91 6.77
C PRO A 84 1.44 -22.72 5.86
N TRP A 85 1.65 -22.82 4.56
CA TRP A 85 0.57 -22.62 3.58
C TRP A 85 -0.60 -23.59 3.77
N GLU A 86 -0.32 -24.83 4.08
CA GLU A 86 -1.29 -25.92 4.24
C GLU A 86 -2.21 -25.70 5.45
N GLU A 87 -1.70 -25.07 6.49
CA GLU A 87 -2.44 -24.78 7.73
C GLU A 87 -3.30 -23.52 7.63
N ARG A 88 -3.07 -22.69 6.58
CA ARG A 88 -3.82 -21.44 6.39
C ARG A 88 -5.25 -21.71 5.95
N LYS A 89 -6.18 -21.01 6.56
CA LYS A 89 -7.60 -21.05 6.21
C LYS A 89 -7.81 -20.56 4.78
N ARG A 90 -8.68 -21.20 4.03
CA ARG A 90 -9.06 -20.82 2.66
C ARG A 90 -9.91 -19.56 2.66
N GLN A 91 -9.34 -18.47 3.19
CA GLN A 91 -9.98 -17.18 3.32
C GLN A 91 -9.03 -16.06 2.86
N PHE A 92 -9.61 -14.94 2.49
CA PHE A 92 -8.92 -13.72 2.07
C PHE A 92 -9.27 -12.61 3.06
N VAL A 93 -8.37 -11.64 3.22
CA VAL A 93 -8.56 -10.49 4.11
C VAL A 93 -8.43 -9.21 3.31
N PHE A 94 -9.44 -8.36 3.37
CA PHE A 94 -9.31 -6.94 3.05
C PHE A 94 -9.16 -6.17 4.36
N ALA A 95 -8.12 -5.35 4.49
CA ALA A 95 -7.86 -4.58 5.70
C ALA A 95 -7.56 -3.12 5.37
N GLY A 96 -8.26 -2.21 6.02
CA GLY A 96 -8.04 -0.77 5.86
C GLY A 96 -9.31 0.04 6.01
N ARG A 97 -9.20 1.34 5.68
CA ARG A 97 -10.36 2.23 5.66
C ARG A 97 -11.33 1.83 4.55
N LEU A 98 -12.61 1.69 4.90
CA LEU A 98 -13.66 1.28 3.97
C LEU A 98 -14.12 2.49 3.13
N GLU A 99 -13.33 2.82 2.10
CA GLU A 99 -13.54 3.99 1.23
C GLU A 99 -13.21 3.68 -0.23
N GLU A 100 -13.60 4.58 -1.15
CA GLU A 100 -13.39 4.44 -2.60
C GLU A 100 -11.93 4.23 -2.97
N LEU A 101 -11.03 5.05 -2.41
CA LEU A 101 -9.61 5.02 -2.76
C LEU A 101 -8.90 3.73 -2.34
N LYS A 102 -9.45 2.99 -1.37
CA LYS A 102 -8.97 1.65 -1.00
C LYS A 102 -9.55 0.53 -1.85
N GLY A 103 -10.43 0.88 -2.80
CA GLY A 103 -10.97 -0.05 -3.79
C GLY A 103 -11.98 -1.06 -3.23
N LEU A 104 -12.65 -0.74 -2.11
CA LEU A 104 -13.62 -1.65 -1.52
C LEU A 104 -14.73 -2.05 -2.50
N ARG A 105 -15.20 -1.12 -3.36
CA ARG A 105 -16.19 -1.48 -4.39
C ARG A 105 -15.66 -2.54 -5.35
N THR A 106 -14.44 -2.38 -5.83
CA THR A 106 -13.79 -3.36 -6.70
C THR A 106 -13.76 -4.74 -6.05
N VAL A 107 -13.45 -4.80 -4.75
CA VAL A 107 -13.40 -6.05 -3.99
C VAL A 107 -14.78 -6.68 -3.87
N ILE A 108 -15.80 -5.92 -3.47
CA ILE A 108 -17.18 -6.41 -3.33
C ILE A 108 -17.73 -6.91 -4.68
N GLU A 109 -17.51 -6.18 -5.76
CA GLU A 109 -17.93 -6.61 -7.10
C GLU A 109 -17.18 -7.86 -7.58
N ALA A 110 -15.90 -8.00 -7.27
CA ALA A 110 -15.14 -9.22 -7.58
C ALA A 110 -15.74 -10.44 -6.86
N TRP A 111 -16.12 -10.32 -5.58
CA TRP A 111 -16.79 -11.39 -4.84
C TRP A 111 -18.19 -11.69 -5.37
N ARG A 112 -18.90 -10.71 -5.90
CA ARG A 112 -20.16 -10.94 -6.62
C ARG A 112 -19.94 -11.75 -7.90
N ILE A 113 -18.89 -11.43 -8.69
CA ILE A 113 -18.52 -12.19 -9.91
C ILE A 113 -18.11 -13.63 -9.58
N LEU A 114 -17.40 -13.84 -8.48
CA LEU A 114 -17.00 -15.18 -8.02
C LEU A 114 -18.20 -16.03 -7.56
N GLY A 115 -19.22 -15.40 -7.00
CA GLY A 115 -20.47 -16.04 -6.61
C GLY A 115 -20.30 -17.10 -5.52
N LYS A 116 -20.93 -18.26 -5.73
CA LYS A 116 -20.87 -19.40 -4.79
C LYS A 116 -19.48 -20.01 -4.62
N ASP A 117 -18.64 -19.90 -5.63
CA ASP A 117 -17.28 -20.44 -5.65
C ASP A 117 -16.26 -19.49 -5.01
N ALA A 118 -16.69 -18.32 -4.53
CA ALA A 118 -15.84 -17.36 -3.85
C ALA A 118 -15.25 -17.98 -2.58
N PRO A 119 -13.95 -17.77 -2.30
CA PRO A 119 -13.40 -18.01 -0.97
C PRO A 119 -14.05 -17.03 0.03
N LEU A 120 -13.99 -17.35 1.32
CA LEU A 120 -14.43 -16.44 2.36
C LEU A 120 -13.57 -15.16 2.31
N LEU A 121 -14.20 -13.99 2.28
CA LEU A 121 -13.57 -12.68 2.45
C LEU A 121 -13.91 -12.13 3.83
N LEU A 122 -12.88 -11.82 4.60
CA LEU A 122 -13.01 -11.08 5.86
C LEU A 122 -12.63 -9.63 5.63
N VAL A 123 -13.58 -8.72 5.85
CA VAL A 123 -13.40 -7.28 5.68
C VAL A 123 -13.15 -6.65 7.05
N ALA A 124 -11.91 -6.25 7.31
CA ALA A 124 -11.47 -5.62 8.54
C ALA A 124 -11.28 -4.11 8.34
N GLY A 125 -11.98 -3.31 9.13
CA GLY A 125 -11.91 -1.86 9.09
C GLY A 125 -13.27 -1.20 9.21
N ASP A 126 -13.27 0.12 9.06
CA ASP A 126 -14.45 0.96 9.05
C ASP A 126 -14.26 2.12 8.08
N GLY A 127 -15.36 2.81 7.71
CA GLY A 127 -15.31 3.95 6.79
C GLY A 127 -16.62 4.22 6.08
N PRO A 128 -16.63 5.27 5.21
CA PRO A 128 -17.84 5.75 4.55
C PRO A 128 -18.61 4.72 3.71
N LEU A 129 -17.93 3.67 3.25
CA LEU A 129 -18.56 2.61 2.45
C LEU A 129 -19.00 1.39 3.28
N ALA A 130 -18.87 1.41 4.62
CA ALA A 130 -19.19 0.25 5.46
C ALA A 130 -20.65 -0.21 5.28
N ASP A 131 -21.61 0.71 5.39
CA ASP A 131 -23.03 0.38 5.29
C ASP A 131 -23.43 -0.04 3.88
N TRP A 132 -22.91 0.67 2.86
CA TRP A 132 -23.09 0.27 1.46
C TRP A 132 -22.62 -1.15 1.21
N ALA A 133 -21.40 -1.49 1.70
CA ALA A 133 -20.80 -2.81 1.45
C ALA A 133 -21.56 -3.93 2.19
N LYS A 134 -21.99 -3.71 3.43
CA LYS A 134 -22.83 -4.65 4.19
C LYS A 134 -24.19 -4.88 3.52
N ALA A 135 -24.81 -3.83 2.98
CA ALA A 135 -26.08 -3.91 2.27
C ALA A 135 -26.03 -4.77 1.00
N GLN A 136 -24.85 -5.06 0.45
CA GLN A 136 -24.70 -5.97 -0.69
C GLN A 136 -25.00 -7.45 -0.34
N ASN A 137 -24.98 -7.80 0.94
CA ASN A 137 -25.40 -9.09 1.50
C ASN A 137 -24.82 -10.31 0.74
N LEU A 138 -23.52 -10.29 0.48
CA LEU A 138 -22.83 -11.38 -0.23
C LEU A 138 -22.50 -12.53 0.75
N PRO A 139 -22.92 -13.79 0.47
CA PRO A 139 -22.81 -14.90 1.43
C PRO A 139 -21.37 -15.28 1.80
N LYS A 140 -20.39 -14.90 0.98
CA LYS A 140 -18.96 -15.18 1.20
C LYS A 140 -18.18 -13.95 1.68
N VAL A 141 -18.86 -12.89 2.13
CA VAL A 141 -18.24 -11.67 2.66
C VAL A 141 -18.70 -11.45 4.10
N GLN A 142 -17.74 -11.38 5.01
CA GLN A 142 -17.99 -11.13 6.43
C GLN A 142 -17.25 -9.86 6.87
N PHE A 143 -17.97 -8.95 7.52
CA PHE A 143 -17.42 -7.72 8.09
C PHE A 143 -17.07 -7.97 9.55
N VAL A 144 -15.79 -7.88 9.89
CA VAL A 144 -15.27 -8.11 11.25
C VAL A 144 -15.04 -6.82 12.02
N GLY A 145 -15.37 -5.67 11.40
CA GLY A 145 -15.19 -4.34 12.02
C GLY A 145 -13.72 -3.94 12.14
N GLN A 146 -13.48 -2.91 12.94
CA GLN A 146 -12.13 -2.45 13.23
C GLN A 146 -11.48 -3.37 14.28
N LEU A 147 -10.35 -3.96 13.91
CA LEU A 147 -9.60 -4.87 14.79
C LEU A 147 -8.39 -4.19 15.44
N PRO A 148 -8.06 -4.52 16.69
CA PRO A 148 -6.74 -4.22 17.24
C PRO A 148 -5.63 -4.83 16.38
N ARG A 149 -4.47 -4.17 16.34
CA ARG A 149 -3.36 -4.57 15.45
C ARG A 149 -2.94 -6.03 15.60
N ASN A 150 -2.86 -6.53 16.83
CA ASN A 150 -2.50 -7.92 17.10
C ASN A 150 -3.56 -8.93 16.59
N ALA A 151 -4.84 -8.60 16.67
CA ALA A 151 -5.92 -9.41 16.12
C ALA A 151 -5.90 -9.40 14.59
N LEU A 152 -5.66 -8.23 13.96
CA LEU A 152 -5.51 -8.12 12.52
C LEU A 152 -4.31 -8.92 12.01
N HIS A 153 -3.15 -8.83 12.67
CA HIS A 153 -1.96 -9.62 12.31
C HIS A 153 -2.23 -11.12 12.39
N ARG A 154 -2.94 -11.58 13.44
CA ARG A 154 -3.32 -12.99 13.56
C ARG A 154 -4.25 -13.40 12.41
N LEU A 155 -5.25 -12.56 12.11
CA LEU A 155 -6.17 -12.81 11.01
C LEU A 155 -5.43 -12.93 9.67
N MET A 156 -4.48 -12.03 9.40
CA MET A 156 -3.65 -12.09 8.20
C MET A 156 -2.80 -13.38 8.17
N ALA A 157 -2.12 -13.71 9.28
CA ALA A 157 -1.26 -14.89 9.38
C ALA A 157 -1.99 -16.21 9.16
N GLU A 158 -3.26 -16.29 9.55
CA GLU A 158 -4.11 -17.47 9.36
C GLU A 158 -4.77 -17.54 7.96
N SER A 159 -4.67 -16.49 7.16
CA SER A 159 -5.35 -16.38 5.87
C SER A 159 -4.42 -16.69 4.70
N ARG A 160 -4.97 -17.17 3.59
CA ARG A 160 -4.21 -17.47 2.36
C ARG A 160 -3.74 -16.22 1.65
N ALA A 161 -4.50 -15.13 1.71
CA ALA A 161 -4.05 -13.88 1.11
C ALA A 161 -4.67 -12.64 1.76
N VAL A 162 -3.98 -11.52 1.57
CA VAL A 162 -4.49 -10.17 1.81
C VAL A 162 -4.78 -9.51 0.47
N VAL A 163 -5.91 -8.81 0.36
CA VAL A 163 -6.31 -8.05 -0.82
C VAL A 163 -6.03 -6.57 -0.60
N ALA A 164 -5.18 -6.00 -1.43
CA ALA A 164 -4.81 -4.58 -1.43
C ALA A 164 -5.23 -3.93 -2.76
N ALA A 165 -6.48 -3.46 -2.82
CA ALA A 165 -7.16 -3.03 -4.04
C ALA A 165 -7.11 -1.51 -4.27
N SER A 166 -6.14 -0.80 -3.73
CA SER A 166 -6.07 0.67 -3.78
C SER A 166 -6.16 1.21 -5.21
N LEU A 167 -6.88 2.32 -5.37
CA LEU A 167 -7.09 3.05 -6.63
C LEU A 167 -6.21 4.31 -6.73
N CYS A 168 -5.37 4.56 -5.74
CA CYS A 168 -4.47 5.71 -5.70
C CYS A 168 -3.05 5.30 -5.34
N TYR A 169 -2.10 6.18 -5.57
CA TYR A 169 -0.73 6.02 -5.08
C TYR A 169 -0.70 6.12 -3.56
N GLU A 170 -0.22 5.09 -2.92
CA GLU A 170 0.10 5.11 -1.49
C GLU A 170 1.58 5.42 -1.31
N SER A 171 1.93 6.20 -0.29
CA SER A 171 3.34 6.52 0.01
C SER A 171 4.13 5.30 0.50
N PHE A 172 3.47 4.41 1.23
CA PHE A 172 4.04 3.13 1.66
C PHE A 172 2.91 2.13 1.86
N ALA A 173 2.94 1.03 1.14
CA ALA A 173 1.92 -0.01 1.21
C ALA A 173 2.06 -0.83 2.51
N LEU A 174 1.64 -0.25 3.65
CA LEU A 174 1.85 -0.83 4.99
C LEU A 174 1.15 -2.18 5.14
N VAL A 175 -0.11 -2.29 4.72
CA VAL A 175 -0.90 -3.53 4.83
C VAL A 175 -0.26 -4.68 4.03
N PRO A 176 0.15 -4.51 2.76
CA PRO A 176 0.98 -5.49 2.05
C PRO A 176 2.27 -5.85 2.79
N ALA A 177 3.00 -4.87 3.30
CA ALA A 177 4.26 -5.11 3.99
C ALA A 177 4.08 -5.89 5.32
N GLU A 178 3.02 -5.59 6.09
CA GLU A 178 2.64 -6.38 7.28
C GLU A 178 2.24 -7.80 6.90
N ALA A 179 1.42 -7.98 5.85
CA ALA A 179 1.02 -9.30 5.35
C ALA A 179 2.25 -10.14 4.96
N HIS A 180 3.14 -9.59 4.15
CA HIS A 180 4.37 -10.28 3.75
C HIS A 180 5.29 -10.59 4.95
N ALA A 181 5.41 -9.69 5.93
CA ALA A 181 6.18 -9.97 7.15
C ALA A 181 5.60 -11.10 8.01
N LEU A 182 4.31 -11.41 7.85
CA LEU A 182 3.62 -12.55 8.44
C LEU A 182 3.65 -13.80 7.52
N GLY A 183 4.30 -13.71 6.37
CA GLY A 183 4.35 -14.77 5.37
C GLY A 183 3.06 -14.93 4.56
N THR A 184 2.18 -13.92 4.57
CA THR A 184 0.91 -13.96 3.86
C THR A 184 1.05 -13.31 2.49
N PRO A 185 0.78 -14.03 1.39
CA PRO A 185 0.77 -13.46 0.04
C PRO A 185 -0.26 -12.34 -0.12
N VAL A 186 -0.02 -11.47 -1.09
CA VAL A 186 -0.89 -10.31 -1.37
C VAL A 186 -1.44 -10.34 -2.79
N LEU A 187 -2.74 -10.09 -2.95
CA LEU A 187 -3.36 -9.68 -4.19
C LEU A 187 -3.37 -8.15 -4.25
N ALA A 188 -2.53 -7.58 -5.08
CA ALA A 188 -2.33 -6.14 -5.17
C ALA A 188 -2.89 -5.54 -6.46
N SER A 189 -3.56 -4.39 -6.37
CA SER A 189 -3.77 -3.57 -7.55
C SER A 189 -2.43 -3.11 -8.13
N GLY A 190 -2.25 -3.22 -9.46
CA GLY A 190 -0.99 -2.90 -10.15
C GLY A 190 -0.73 -1.40 -10.24
N ILE A 191 -0.88 -0.65 -9.13
CA ILE A 191 -0.70 0.80 -9.10
C ILE A 191 0.30 1.22 -8.02
N GLY A 192 1.25 2.08 -8.38
CA GLY A 192 2.16 2.72 -7.45
C GLY A 192 2.89 1.75 -6.52
N ASN A 193 3.03 2.15 -5.26
CA ASN A 193 3.71 1.35 -4.25
C ASN A 193 2.97 0.05 -3.88
N VAL A 194 1.66 -0.01 -4.07
CA VAL A 194 0.87 -1.22 -3.81
C VAL A 194 1.27 -2.30 -4.80
N GLY A 195 1.27 -2.00 -6.10
CA GLY A 195 1.71 -2.94 -7.14
C GLY A 195 3.20 -3.28 -7.02
N ALA A 196 4.06 -2.27 -6.79
CA ALA A 196 5.50 -2.45 -6.63
C ALA A 196 5.90 -3.25 -5.38
N SER A 197 5.00 -3.44 -4.41
CA SER A 197 5.24 -4.23 -3.21
C SER A 197 5.17 -5.73 -3.44
N VAL A 198 4.62 -6.17 -4.57
CA VAL A 198 4.39 -7.60 -4.90
C VAL A 198 5.34 -8.06 -5.99
N ARG A 199 5.95 -9.20 -5.77
CA ARG A 199 6.73 -9.97 -6.77
C ARG A 199 5.85 -11.12 -7.25
N PRO A 200 5.28 -11.03 -8.48
CA PRO A 200 4.35 -12.03 -8.98
C PRO A 200 4.93 -13.44 -8.92
N GLY A 201 4.14 -14.39 -8.38
CA GLY A 201 4.54 -15.78 -8.21
C GLY A 201 5.40 -16.09 -6.98
N PHE A 202 6.05 -15.08 -6.37
CA PHE A 202 6.82 -15.27 -5.14
C PHE A 202 6.03 -14.91 -3.87
N ASP A 203 5.48 -13.68 -3.81
CA ASP A 203 4.78 -13.19 -2.62
C ASP A 203 3.37 -12.67 -2.92
N GLY A 204 2.85 -12.93 -4.12
CA GLY A 204 1.50 -12.57 -4.49
C GLY A 204 1.26 -12.49 -5.99
N LEU A 205 0.17 -11.83 -6.36
CA LEU A 205 -0.20 -11.51 -7.74
C LEU A 205 -0.68 -10.06 -7.83
N CYS A 206 -0.54 -9.47 -9.03
CA CYS A 206 -1.10 -8.16 -9.35
C CYS A 206 -2.31 -8.29 -10.27
N PHE A 207 -3.25 -7.35 -10.15
CA PHE A 207 -4.41 -7.22 -11.05
C PHE A 207 -4.59 -5.77 -11.49
N ALA A 208 -5.36 -5.54 -12.56
CA ALA A 208 -5.63 -4.19 -13.07
C ALA A 208 -6.42 -3.36 -12.05
N PRO A 209 -5.96 -2.14 -11.69
CA PRO A 209 -6.62 -1.29 -10.70
C PRO A 209 -8.07 -0.97 -11.11
N GLY A 210 -9.01 -1.11 -10.18
CA GLY A 210 -10.41 -0.81 -10.41
C GLY A 210 -11.17 -1.81 -11.28
N ASP A 211 -10.56 -2.93 -11.65
CA ASP A 211 -11.17 -3.99 -12.45
C ASP A 211 -11.60 -5.18 -11.58
N PRO A 212 -12.91 -5.35 -11.29
CA PRO A 212 -13.42 -6.45 -10.50
C PRO A 212 -13.24 -7.82 -11.18
N ALA A 213 -13.30 -7.89 -12.53
CA ALA A 213 -13.14 -9.13 -13.25
C ALA A 213 -11.68 -9.61 -13.19
N ALA A 214 -10.72 -8.69 -13.34
CA ALA A 214 -9.30 -8.98 -13.17
C ALA A 214 -8.99 -9.45 -11.73
N LEU A 215 -9.57 -8.81 -10.70
CA LEU A 215 -9.43 -9.26 -9.33
C LEU A 215 -10.03 -10.65 -9.12
N ALA A 216 -11.22 -10.94 -9.64
CA ALA A 216 -11.83 -12.26 -9.54
C ALA A 216 -10.98 -13.34 -10.22
N GLY A 217 -10.39 -13.04 -11.38
CA GLY A 217 -9.40 -13.90 -12.04
C GLY A 217 -8.17 -14.16 -11.18
N ALA A 218 -7.61 -13.12 -10.57
CA ALA A 218 -6.46 -13.23 -9.67
C ALA A 218 -6.77 -14.05 -8.40
N VAL A 219 -7.98 -13.92 -7.83
CA VAL A 219 -8.45 -14.74 -6.70
C VAL A 219 -8.49 -16.22 -7.07
N ARG A 220 -9.03 -16.57 -8.26
CA ARG A 220 -9.04 -17.95 -8.75
C ARG A 220 -7.62 -18.48 -8.95
N ALA A 221 -6.76 -17.71 -9.60
CA ALA A 221 -5.36 -18.09 -9.83
C ALA A 221 -4.63 -18.33 -8.50
N MET A 222 -4.71 -17.39 -7.57
CA MET A 222 -4.06 -17.51 -6.25
C MET A 222 -4.60 -18.69 -5.43
N SER A 223 -5.88 -19.02 -5.56
CA SER A 223 -6.49 -20.16 -4.87
C SER A 223 -5.92 -21.51 -5.33
N ALA A 224 -5.37 -21.59 -6.54
CA ALA A 224 -4.72 -22.76 -7.13
C ALA A 224 -3.19 -22.82 -6.90
N MET A 225 -2.60 -21.73 -6.37
CA MET A 225 -1.16 -21.64 -6.11
C MET A 225 -0.80 -22.12 -4.71
N GLN A 226 0.49 -22.41 -4.52
CA GLN A 226 1.13 -22.61 -3.23
C GLN A 226 2.26 -21.61 -3.05
N PHE A 227 2.51 -21.18 -1.82
CA PHE A 227 3.52 -20.17 -1.50
C PHE A 227 4.42 -20.65 -0.37
N ASP A 228 5.72 -20.36 -0.47
CA ASP A 228 6.66 -20.50 0.65
C ASP A 228 6.50 -19.31 1.61
N CYS A 229 5.59 -19.47 2.56
CA CYS A 229 5.27 -18.44 3.55
C CYS A 229 6.49 -18.03 4.38
N THR A 230 7.41 -18.95 4.65
CA THR A 230 8.64 -18.69 5.41
C THR A 230 9.61 -17.84 4.60
N ALA A 231 9.80 -18.14 3.32
CA ALA A 231 10.62 -17.33 2.44
C ALA A 231 10.08 -15.90 2.29
N ILE A 232 8.75 -15.74 2.14
CA ILE A 232 8.09 -14.43 2.07
C ILE A 232 8.37 -13.62 3.35
N ALA A 233 8.11 -14.21 4.52
CA ALA A 233 8.32 -13.54 5.81
C ALA A 233 9.78 -13.13 6.01
N ASN A 234 10.73 -14.04 5.76
CA ASN A 234 12.16 -13.79 5.95
C ASN A 234 12.68 -12.68 5.05
N ALA A 235 12.26 -12.67 3.78
CA ALA A 235 12.64 -11.62 2.84
C ALA A 235 12.14 -10.24 3.30
N THR A 236 10.92 -10.16 3.80
CA THR A 236 10.27 -8.91 4.20
C THR A 236 10.77 -8.42 5.56
N ARG A 237 10.88 -9.29 6.57
CA ARG A 237 11.39 -8.95 7.91
C ARG A 237 12.81 -8.41 7.85
N ARG A 238 13.68 -8.99 7.01
CA ARG A 238 15.05 -8.51 6.79
C ARG A 238 15.05 -7.12 6.18
N ARG A 239 14.25 -6.91 5.11
CA ARG A 239 14.19 -5.65 4.37
C ARG A 239 13.65 -4.47 5.19
N PHE A 240 12.65 -4.72 6.03
CA PHE A 240 11.91 -3.70 6.78
C PHE A 240 12.12 -3.77 8.29
N SER A 241 13.29 -4.29 8.73
CA SER A 241 13.61 -4.35 10.16
C SER A 241 13.82 -2.95 10.76
N ALA A 242 13.47 -2.80 12.04
CA ALA A 242 13.73 -1.56 12.77
C ALA A 242 15.23 -1.26 12.85
N GLU A 243 16.07 -2.30 12.93
CA GLU A 243 17.52 -2.17 12.97
C GLU A 243 18.09 -1.57 11.68
N GLU A 244 17.71 -2.08 10.52
CA GLU A 244 18.15 -1.53 9.22
C GLU A 244 17.63 -0.09 9.00
N ASN A 245 16.40 0.20 9.44
CA ASN A 245 15.87 1.55 9.44
C ASN A 245 16.72 2.49 10.30
N TYR A 246 17.07 2.08 11.50
CA TYR A 246 17.91 2.85 12.43
C TYR A 246 19.33 3.07 11.90
N LYS A 247 19.98 2.03 11.35
CA LYS A 247 21.29 2.15 10.70
C LYS A 247 21.27 3.17 9.55
N THR A 248 20.20 3.18 8.76
CA THR A 248 20.03 4.15 7.68
C THR A 248 19.90 5.59 8.23
N LEU A 249 19.15 5.78 9.32
CA LEU A 249 19.04 7.08 9.99
C LEU A 249 20.39 7.57 10.51
N LEU A 250 21.15 6.71 11.20
CA LEU A 250 22.48 7.08 11.71
C LEU A 250 23.43 7.52 10.56
N LYS A 251 23.40 6.82 9.42
CA LYS A 251 24.18 7.23 8.25
C LYS A 251 23.78 8.59 7.70
N LEU A 252 22.48 8.93 7.75
CA LEU A 252 21.97 10.21 7.29
C LEU A 252 22.36 11.36 8.22
N TYR A 253 22.28 11.13 9.54
CA TYR A 253 22.67 12.13 10.54
C TYR A 253 24.19 12.27 10.69
N GLY A 254 24.98 11.21 10.49
CA GLY A 254 26.44 11.23 10.56
C GLY A 254 27.13 11.84 9.34
N ARG A 255 26.40 12.21 8.30
CA ARG A 255 26.91 12.88 7.10
C ARG A 255 26.96 14.42 7.23
N ARG A 256 27.18 14.94 8.44
CA ARG A 256 27.44 16.37 8.62
C ARG A 256 28.91 16.70 8.38
#